data_4e016f19f8ece3742f5532dfff448b8c
#
_entry.id   4e016f19f8ece3742f5532dfff448b8c
#
_cell.length_a   1.000
_cell.length_b   1.000
_cell.length_c   1.000
_cell.angle_alpha   90.00
_cell.angle_beta   90.00
_cell.angle_gamma   90.00
#
_symmetry.space_group_name_H-M   'P 1'
#
loop_
_entity.id
_entity.type
_entity.pdbx_description
1 polymer ?
#
loop_
_entity_poly.entity_id
_entity_poly.type
_entity_poly.pdbx_seq_one_letter_code
_entity_poly.pdbx_strand_id
1 'polypeptide(L)'
;MQVTKVYDTYWRFAAERQAVYLRRLRGDVEPWTDDPILQRHRFTNCYRATDRVSQFLISEVQYGAHRSDAPDEVFFRTLLFKLFNRISTWRTLEDALGPMSWQSADADAICQVLNRLIDRGDRIYSAAYIMPSPAFGHARKHRNHIALLWQMMADGLPGKLRASRSLEEAYGMLLARPGLGPFLAFQFVIDLNYSTLMPHDEADFVIAGPGAHDGISKCFSNVGERTAEEVIHWVCDRQELEFAERRIAFPGLFGRRLQPIDCQNLFCEISKYARVAHPDVAGKSGRTRIKQTFTEDTTPLASPRFPPSWGLSVPKGLGGRASAPMLL
;
A
#
# COMPACT_ATOMS: atom_id res chain seq x y z
N MET A 1 13.66 -10.53 23.28
CA MET A 1 12.22 -10.17 23.24
C MET A 1 11.39 -11.32 23.79
N GLN A 2 10.27 -11.04 24.46
CA GLN A 2 9.35 -12.04 24.98
C GLN A 2 8.10 -12.07 24.09
N VAL A 3 7.84 -13.20 23.45
CA VAL A 3 6.72 -13.38 22.54
C VAL A 3 5.44 -13.78 23.25
N THR A 4 4.28 -13.41 22.73
CA THR A 4 2.97 -13.92 23.12
C THR A 4 2.51 -15.00 22.13
N LYS A 5 1.37 -15.64 22.41
CA LYS A 5 0.73 -16.58 21.46
C LYS A 5 0.33 -15.92 20.11
N VAL A 6 0.17 -14.60 20.05
CA VAL A 6 -0.13 -13.87 18.82
C VAL A 6 1.05 -13.87 17.84
N TYR A 7 2.30 -14.00 18.35
CA TYR A 7 3.48 -14.10 17.48
C TYR A 7 3.48 -15.36 16.60
N ASP A 8 3.05 -16.50 17.15
CA ASP A 8 2.87 -17.71 16.35
C ASP A 8 1.77 -17.51 15.29
N THR A 9 0.67 -16.88 15.69
CA THR A 9 -0.44 -16.55 14.79
C THR A 9 -0.02 -15.58 13.69
N TYR A 10 0.90 -14.64 13.94
CA TYR A 10 1.43 -13.73 12.92
C TYR A 10 1.99 -14.48 11.70
N TRP A 11 2.80 -15.51 11.93
CA TRP A 11 3.42 -16.29 10.86
C TRP A 11 2.41 -17.18 10.13
N ARG A 12 1.48 -17.80 10.85
CA ARG A 12 0.38 -18.58 10.25
C ARG A 12 -0.54 -17.69 9.42
N PHE A 13 -0.90 -16.53 9.93
CA PHE A 13 -1.68 -15.54 9.21
C PHE A 13 -0.97 -15.06 7.94
N ALA A 14 0.33 -14.76 8.00
CA ALA A 14 1.10 -14.36 6.83
C ALA A 14 1.07 -15.44 5.74
N ALA A 15 1.29 -16.69 6.12
CA ALA A 15 1.27 -17.82 5.18
C ALA A 15 -0.12 -18.02 4.55
N GLU A 16 -1.19 -18.00 5.36
CA GLU A 16 -2.54 -18.20 4.84
C GLU A 16 -3.00 -17.03 3.96
N ARG A 17 -2.65 -15.78 4.33
CA ARG A 17 -2.95 -14.63 3.46
C ARG A 17 -2.23 -14.72 2.12
N GLN A 18 -0.98 -15.17 2.09
CA GLN A 18 -0.24 -15.40 0.86
C GLN A 18 -0.86 -16.54 0.03
N ALA A 19 -1.25 -17.63 0.69
CA ALA A 19 -1.93 -18.74 0.03
C ALA A 19 -3.26 -18.31 -0.61
N VAL A 20 -4.08 -17.52 0.08
CA VAL A 20 -5.32 -16.94 -0.46
C VAL A 20 -5.04 -16.10 -1.70
N TYR A 21 -4.02 -15.24 -1.68
CA TYR A 21 -3.66 -14.44 -2.86
C TYR A 21 -3.27 -15.33 -4.06
N LEU A 22 -2.43 -16.33 -3.82
CA LEU A 22 -1.96 -17.22 -4.88
C LEU A 22 -3.08 -18.13 -5.43
N ARG A 23 -4.01 -18.62 -4.58
CA ARG A 23 -5.21 -19.37 -5.01
C ARG A 23 -6.07 -18.50 -5.93
N ARG A 24 -6.37 -17.27 -5.52
CA ARG A 24 -7.11 -16.32 -6.35
C ARG A 24 -6.42 -16.02 -7.67
N LEU A 25 -5.09 -15.86 -7.63
CA LEU A 25 -4.31 -15.57 -8.84
C LEU A 25 -4.31 -16.74 -9.82
N ARG A 26 -4.36 -17.98 -9.32
CA ARG A 26 -4.52 -19.19 -10.17
C ARG A 26 -5.93 -19.37 -10.72
N GLY A 27 -6.93 -18.67 -10.18
CA GLY A 27 -8.31 -18.84 -10.53
C GLY A 27 -8.97 -20.04 -9.82
N ASP A 28 -8.41 -20.45 -8.67
CA ASP A 28 -9.01 -21.51 -7.85
C ASP A 28 -10.41 -21.09 -7.39
N VAL A 29 -11.33 -22.07 -7.28
CA VAL A 29 -12.72 -21.84 -6.84
C VAL A 29 -12.76 -21.53 -5.34
N GLU A 30 -13.68 -20.65 -4.93
CA GLU A 30 -13.96 -20.36 -3.51
C GLU A 30 -14.51 -21.58 -2.75
N PRO A 31 -14.30 -21.65 -1.43
CA PRO A 31 -13.57 -20.70 -0.59
C PRO A 31 -12.04 -20.86 -0.73
N TRP A 32 -11.33 -19.72 -0.76
CA TRP A 32 -9.85 -19.73 -0.88
C TRP A 32 -9.14 -20.01 0.45
N THR A 33 -9.88 -20.16 1.55
CA THR A 33 -9.36 -20.43 2.91
C THR A 33 -10.43 -21.07 3.76
N ASP A 34 -10.03 -21.94 4.69
CA ASP A 34 -10.90 -22.50 5.72
C ASP A 34 -10.93 -21.65 7.00
N ASP A 35 -10.13 -20.57 7.07
CA ASP A 35 -10.08 -19.68 8.21
C ASP A 35 -11.34 -18.78 8.24
N PRO A 36 -12.23 -18.94 9.25
CA PRO A 36 -13.49 -18.22 9.32
C PRO A 36 -13.31 -16.70 9.55
N ILE A 37 -12.16 -16.27 10.11
CA ILE A 37 -11.86 -14.85 10.31
C ILE A 37 -11.50 -14.21 8.97
N LEU A 38 -10.72 -14.91 8.14
CA LEU A 38 -10.35 -14.46 6.80
C LEU A 38 -11.54 -14.50 5.83
N GLN A 39 -12.44 -15.45 5.98
CA GLN A 39 -13.68 -15.52 5.19
C GLN A 39 -14.63 -14.35 5.52
N ARG A 40 -14.69 -13.94 6.78
CA ARG A 40 -15.66 -12.92 7.25
C ARG A 40 -15.14 -11.49 7.16
N HIS A 41 -13.85 -11.27 7.34
CA HIS A 41 -13.28 -9.95 7.49
C HIS A 41 -12.28 -9.62 6.39
N ARG A 42 -12.22 -8.34 6.02
CA ARG A 42 -11.31 -7.85 5.00
C ARG A 42 -9.93 -7.56 5.58
N PHE A 43 -8.92 -8.15 4.95
CA PHE A 43 -7.50 -7.93 5.22
C PHE A 43 -6.76 -7.54 3.94
N THR A 44 -5.66 -6.80 4.07
CA THR A 44 -4.74 -6.57 2.95
C THR A 44 -3.97 -7.84 2.61
N ASN A 45 -3.35 -7.88 1.44
CA ASN A 45 -2.47 -8.99 1.07
C ASN A 45 -1.19 -8.97 1.92
N CYS A 46 -0.48 -10.10 1.92
CA CYS A 46 0.79 -10.24 2.62
C CYS A 46 1.82 -9.24 2.08
N TYR A 47 1.97 -9.20 0.76
CA TYR A 47 2.81 -8.23 0.06
C TYR A 47 1.98 -7.00 -0.35
N ARG A 48 2.38 -5.83 0.14
CA ARG A 48 1.67 -4.57 -0.12
C ARG A 48 1.48 -4.27 -1.61
N ALA A 49 2.49 -4.57 -2.42
CA ALA A 49 2.42 -4.35 -3.86
C ALA A 49 1.34 -5.17 -4.57
N THR A 50 0.86 -6.27 -3.96
CA THR A 50 -0.19 -7.13 -4.54
C THR A 50 -1.61 -6.67 -4.22
N ASP A 51 -1.79 -5.65 -3.39
CA ASP A 51 -3.11 -5.08 -3.14
C ASP A 51 -3.67 -4.41 -4.41
N ARG A 52 -4.99 -4.50 -4.59
CA ARG A 52 -5.68 -3.97 -5.79
C ARG A 52 -5.31 -2.53 -6.13
N VAL A 53 -5.22 -1.66 -5.14
CA VAL A 53 -4.88 -0.24 -5.37
C VAL A 53 -3.40 -0.08 -5.74
N SER A 54 -2.50 -0.86 -5.12
CA SER A 54 -1.08 -0.87 -5.48
C SER A 54 -0.85 -1.45 -6.88
N GLN A 55 -1.56 -2.53 -7.24
CA GLN A 55 -1.51 -3.08 -8.59
C GLN A 55 -2.01 -2.08 -9.64
N PHE A 56 -3.09 -1.36 -9.36
CA PHE A 56 -3.56 -0.30 -10.25
C PHE A 56 -2.53 0.83 -10.38
N LEU A 57 -1.94 1.27 -9.26
CA LEU A 57 -0.87 2.26 -9.28
C LEU A 57 0.28 1.82 -10.17
N ILE A 58 0.78 0.60 -9.96
CA ILE A 58 1.92 0.07 -10.71
C ILE A 58 1.55 -0.11 -12.19
N SER A 59 0.47 -0.85 -12.49
CA SER A 59 0.16 -1.26 -13.86
C SER A 59 -0.37 -0.13 -14.73
N GLU A 60 -1.21 0.77 -14.18
CA GLU A 60 -1.93 1.77 -14.97
C GLU A 60 -1.35 3.18 -14.82
N VAL A 61 -0.99 3.57 -13.59
CA VAL A 61 -0.55 4.94 -13.32
C VAL A 61 0.94 5.12 -13.63
N GLN A 62 1.78 4.17 -13.18
CA GLN A 62 3.24 4.26 -13.35
C GLN A 62 3.71 3.66 -14.66
N TYR A 63 3.32 2.41 -14.94
CA TYR A 63 3.83 1.63 -16.08
C TYR A 63 2.76 1.36 -17.15
N GLY A 64 1.65 2.11 -17.17
CA GLY A 64 0.64 1.98 -18.21
C GLY A 64 1.20 2.22 -19.61
N ALA A 65 0.59 1.61 -20.62
CA ALA A 65 0.98 1.84 -22.00
C ALA A 65 0.94 3.35 -22.35
N HIS A 66 1.96 3.82 -23.08
CA HIS A 66 2.09 5.21 -23.50
C HIS A 66 2.31 6.23 -22.37
N ARG A 67 2.64 5.78 -21.15
CA ARG A 67 3.05 6.68 -20.05
C ARG A 67 4.52 7.05 -20.20
N SER A 68 4.83 8.34 -20.08
CA SER A 68 6.20 8.83 -20.01
C SER A 68 6.86 8.37 -18.70
N ASP A 69 8.13 7.98 -18.77
CA ASP A 69 8.99 7.63 -17.62
C ASP A 69 9.84 8.81 -17.12
N ALA A 70 9.65 10.00 -17.70
CA ALA A 70 10.30 11.22 -17.20
C ALA A 70 9.98 11.44 -15.71
N PRO A 71 10.96 11.81 -14.89
CA PRO A 71 10.80 11.93 -13.43
C PRO A 71 9.61 12.77 -12.99
N ASP A 72 9.42 13.92 -13.61
CA ASP A 72 8.31 14.83 -13.30
C ASP A 72 6.95 14.19 -13.60
N GLU A 73 6.85 13.46 -14.71
CA GLU A 73 5.64 12.76 -15.11
C GLU A 73 5.31 11.60 -14.17
N VAL A 74 6.30 10.79 -13.83
CA VAL A 74 6.14 9.66 -12.89
C VAL A 74 5.72 10.17 -11.51
N PHE A 75 6.41 11.18 -10.99
CA PHE A 75 6.09 11.77 -9.69
C PHE A 75 4.69 12.37 -9.69
N PHE A 76 4.37 13.22 -10.67
CA PHE A 76 3.07 13.89 -10.76
C PHE A 76 1.92 12.87 -10.75
N ARG A 77 1.96 11.87 -11.63
CA ARG A 77 0.90 10.85 -11.72
C ARG A 77 0.79 10.04 -10.44
N THR A 78 1.93 9.60 -9.89
CA THR A 78 1.96 8.82 -8.65
C THR A 78 1.35 9.58 -7.50
N LEU A 79 1.76 10.85 -7.27
CA LEU A 79 1.26 11.64 -6.16
C LEU A 79 -0.19 12.08 -6.39
N LEU A 80 -0.59 12.47 -7.60
CA LEU A 80 -1.99 12.79 -7.91
C LEU A 80 -2.90 11.60 -7.58
N PHE A 81 -2.53 10.38 -7.99
CA PHE A 81 -3.27 9.18 -7.64
C PHE A 81 -3.30 8.94 -6.12
N LYS A 82 -2.15 9.06 -5.45
CA LYS A 82 -2.02 8.74 -4.03
C LYS A 82 -2.69 9.72 -3.09
N LEU A 83 -2.78 10.98 -3.45
CA LEU A 83 -3.54 11.98 -2.67
C LEU A 83 -5.00 11.58 -2.49
N PHE A 84 -5.61 10.94 -3.47
CA PHE A 84 -6.98 10.42 -3.38
C PHE A 84 -7.02 8.92 -3.07
N ASN A 85 -6.03 8.17 -3.50
CA ASN A 85 -5.86 6.73 -3.32
C ASN A 85 -7.11 5.93 -3.73
N ARG A 86 -7.79 6.35 -4.81
CA ARG A 86 -9.08 5.82 -5.26
C ARG A 86 -9.13 5.67 -6.77
N ILE A 87 -9.28 4.43 -7.24
CA ILE A 87 -9.29 4.07 -8.67
C ILE A 87 -10.40 4.80 -9.43
N SER A 88 -11.62 4.86 -8.87
CA SER A 88 -12.73 5.56 -9.54
C SER A 88 -12.48 7.05 -9.72
N THR A 89 -11.86 7.72 -8.74
CA THR A 89 -11.48 9.13 -8.86
C THR A 89 -10.47 9.35 -9.98
N TRP A 90 -9.45 8.49 -10.05
CA TRP A 90 -8.46 8.53 -11.12
C TRP A 90 -9.10 8.36 -12.51
N ARG A 91 -9.93 7.31 -12.68
CA ARG A 91 -10.63 7.07 -13.95
C ARG A 91 -11.49 8.25 -14.37
N THR A 92 -12.28 8.81 -13.44
CA THR A 92 -13.09 9.99 -13.75
C THR A 92 -12.25 11.21 -14.17
N LEU A 93 -11.06 11.38 -13.60
CA LEU A 93 -10.14 12.43 -14.03
C LEU A 93 -9.67 12.19 -15.48
N GLU A 94 -9.24 10.98 -15.80
CA GLU A 94 -8.77 10.63 -17.14
C GLU A 94 -9.90 10.62 -18.18
N ASP A 95 -11.10 10.17 -17.81
CA ASP A 95 -12.29 10.22 -18.69
C ASP A 95 -12.67 11.67 -19.05
N ALA A 96 -12.48 12.60 -18.11
CA ALA A 96 -12.87 14.00 -18.31
C ALA A 96 -11.77 14.87 -18.94
N LEU A 97 -10.49 14.56 -18.70
CA LEU A 97 -9.36 15.44 -19.05
C LEU A 97 -8.34 14.76 -19.97
N GLY A 98 -8.54 13.49 -20.30
CA GLY A 98 -7.54 12.68 -21.01
C GLY A 98 -6.45 12.14 -20.09
N PRO A 99 -5.45 11.44 -20.64
CA PRO A 99 -4.35 10.86 -19.88
C PRO A 99 -3.64 11.90 -19.02
N MET A 100 -3.52 11.62 -17.70
CA MET A 100 -2.86 12.55 -16.77
C MET A 100 -1.38 12.68 -17.09
N SER A 101 -0.95 13.90 -17.37
CA SER A 101 0.43 14.29 -17.66
C SER A 101 0.73 15.65 -17.04
N TRP A 102 1.92 15.80 -16.44
CA TRP A 102 2.35 17.09 -15.89
C TRP A 102 2.43 18.19 -16.94
N GLN A 103 2.88 17.85 -18.16
CA GLN A 103 3.02 18.82 -19.25
C GLN A 103 1.71 19.48 -19.66
N SER A 104 0.58 18.76 -19.52
CA SER A 104 -0.74 19.26 -19.90
C SER A 104 -1.69 19.48 -18.71
N ALA A 105 -1.23 19.22 -17.49
CA ALA A 105 -2.07 19.31 -16.32
C ALA A 105 -2.47 20.75 -15.99
N ASP A 106 -3.78 20.92 -15.75
CA ASP A 106 -4.37 22.17 -15.26
C ASP A 106 -5.00 21.91 -13.88
N ALA A 107 -4.49 22.62 -12.87
CA ALA A 107 -4.95 22.49 -11.49
C ALA A 107 -6.45 22.83 -11.34
N ASP A 108 -6.90 23.86 -12.02
CA ASP A 108 -8.30 24.30 -11.94
C ASP A 108 -9.23 23.31 -12.65
N ALA A 109 -8.85 22.79 -13.83
CA ALA A 109 -9.62 21.75 -14.53
C ALA A 109 -9.75 20.49 -13.66
N ILE A 110 -8.66 20.01 -13.04
CA ILE A 110 -8.69 18.89 -12.09
C ILE A 110 -9.63 19.18 -10.93
N CYS A 111 -9.50 20.36 -10.30
CA CYS A 111 -10.37 20.78 -9.20
C CYS A 111 -11.85 20.86 -9.60
N GLN A 112 -12.16 21.28 -10.83
CA GLN A 112 -13.54 21.32 -11.33
C GLN A 112 -14.15 19.93 -11.48
N VAL A 113 -13.39 18.94 -11.98
CA VAL A 113 -13.84 17.54 -12.03
C VAL A 113 -14.10 17.01 -10.63
N LEU A 114 -13.18 17.24 -9.70
CA LEU A 114 -13.33 16.81 -8.30
C LEU A 114 -14.51 17.51 -7.59
N ASN A 115 -14.76 18.78 -7.89
CA ASN A 115 -15.93 19.50 -7.40
C ASN A 115 -17.22 18.83 -7.87
N ARG A 116 -17.34 18.52 -9.16
CA ARG A 116 -18.53 17.84 -9.73
C ARG A 116 -18.79 16.48 -9.07
N LEU A 117 -17.73 15.71 -8.75
CA LEU A 117 -17.87 14.45 -8.01
C LEU A 117 -18.45 14.68 -6.62
N ILE A 118 -17.89 15.63 -5.86
CA ILE A 118 -18.35 15.94 -4.49
C ILE A 118 -19.79 16.46 -4.52
N ASP A 119 -20.12 17.36 -5.44
CA ASP A 119 -21.43 17.99 -5.53
C ASP A 119 -22.52 16.96 -5.89
N ARG A 120 -22.16 15.83 -6.52
CA ARG A 120 -23.04 14.67 -6.74
C ARG A 120 -23.08 13.69 -5.56
N GLY A 121 -22.33 13.94 -4.48
CA GLY A 121 -22.25 13.06 -3.33
C GLY A 121 -21.22 11.93 -3.46
N ASP A 122 -20.40 11.92 -4.50
CA ASP A 122 -19.40 10.91 -4.72
C ASP A 122 -18.20 11.09 -3.76
N ARG A 123 -17.68 9.97 -3.25
CA ARG A 123 -16.45 9.99 -2.46
C ARG A 123 -15.25 10.05 -3.39
N ILE A 124 -14.42 11.07 -3.22
CA ILE A 124 -13.17 11.21 -4.00
C ILE A 124 -11.93 10.64 -3.29
N TYR A 125 -12.00 10.40 -1.98
CA TYR A 125 -10.92 9.83 -1.18
C TYR A 125 -11.18 8.37 -0.84
N SER A 126 -10.10 7.59 -0.75
CA SER A 126 -10.14 6.25 -0.15
C SER A 126 -10.46 6.34 1.34
N ALA A 127 -11.14 5.30 1.86
CA ALA A 127 -11.32 5.12 3.30
C ALA A 127 -10.07 4.52 3.99
N ALA A 128 -9.07 4.09 3.22
CA ALA A 128 -7.87 3.43 3.76
C ALA A 128 -6.92 4.40 4.47
N TYR A 129 -6.82 5.64 3.99
CA TYR A 129 -5.94 6.66 4.56
C TYR A 129 -6.73 7.91 4.92
N ILE A 130 -6.45 8.44 6.13
CA ILE A 130 -6.90 9.78 6.49
C ILE A 130 -5.85 10.75 5.93
N MET A 131 -6.25 11.52 4.91
CA MET A 131 -5.42 12.57 4.34
C MET A 131 -5.74 13.89 5.04
N PRO A 132 -4.86 14.45 5.90
CA PRO A 132 -5.07 15.78 6.47
C PRO A 132 -5.12 16.82 5.34
N SER A 133 -5.87 17.91 5.52
CA SER A 133 -5.82 19.02 4.59
C SER A 133 -4.60 19.89 4.91
N PRO A 134 -3.65 20.06 3.99
CA PRO A 134 -2.58 21.03 4.21
C PRO A 134 -3.15 22.46 4.14
N ALA A 135 -2.46 23.41 4.80
CA ALA A 135 -2.94 24.78 4.97
C ALA A 135 -2.55 25.68 3.79
N PHE A 136 -3.21 25.53 2.63
CA PHE A 136 -3.03 26.40 1.45
C PHE A 136 -4.15 27.44 1.29
N GLY A 137 -5.00 27.64 2.30
CA GLY A 137 -6.04 28.68 2.30
C GLY A 137 -7.31 28.35 1.53
N HIS A 138 -7.42 27.16 0.92
CA HIS A 138 -8.64 26.79 0.21
C HIS A 138 -9.69 26.17 1.14
N ALA A 139 -10.95 26.55 0.98
CA ALA A 139 -12.07 25.98 1.75
C ALA A 139 -12.29 24.49 1.47
N ARG A 140 -12.10 24.06 0.23
CA ARG A 140 -12.26 22.65 -0.17
C ARG A 140 -10.92 21.89 -0.03
N LYS A 141 -10.92 20.82 0.73
CA LYS A 141 -9.76 20.00 1.05
C LYS A 141 -8.95 19.54 -0.18
N HIS A 142 -9.62 19.11 -1.24
CA HIS A 142 -8.93 18.63 -2.45
C HIS A 142 -8.15 19.76 -3.15
N ARG A 143 -8.61 21.02 -3.08
CA ARG A 143 -7.85 22.15 -3.62
C ARG A 143 -6.53 22.36 -2.87
N ASN A 144 -6.52 22.16 -1.56
CA ASN A 144 -5.28 22.21 -0.79
C ASN A 144 -4.33 21.06 -1.17
N HIS A 145 -4.85 19.86 -1.48
CA HIS A 145 -4.02 18.75 -1.94
C HIS A 145 -3.45 18.98 -3.34
N ILE A 146 -4.23 19.56 -4.24
CA ILE A 146 -3.73 19.93 -5.58
C ILE A 146 -2.68 21.03 -5.45
N ALA A 147 -2.90 22.05 -4.61
CA ALA A 147 -1.90 23.10 -4.33
C ALA A 147 -0.59 22.51 -3.76
N LEU A 148 -0.69 21.53 -2.85
CA LEU A 148 0.48 20.81 -2.35
C LEU A 148 1.26 20.11 -3.47
N LEU A 149 0.56 19.41 -4.37
CA LEU A 149 1.21 18.73 -5.49
C LEU A 149 1.92 19.74 -6.41
N TRP A 150 1.25 20.85 -6.77
CA TRP A 150 1.84 21.91 -7.58
C TRP A 150 3.05 22.54 -6.91
N GLN A 151 3.00 22.78 -5.60
CA GLN A 151 4.18 23.27 -4.85
C GLN A 151 5.34 22.26 -4.93
N MET A 152 5.08 20.97 -4.72
CA MET A 152 6.13 19.95 -4.81
C MET A 152 6.78 19.91 -6.20
N MET A 153 5.98 20.09 -7.26
CA MET A 153 6.49 20.18 -8.63
C MET A 153 7.34 21.45 -8.84
N ALA A 154 6.85 22.59 -8.39
CA ALA A 154 7.56 23.88 -8.50
C ALA A 154 8.88 23.90 -7.72
N ASP A 155 8.94 23.20 -6.59
CA ASP A 155 10.15 23.03 -5.76
C ASP A 155 11.19 22.08 -6.40
N GLY A 156 10.89 21.47 -7.54
CA GLY A 156 11.75 20.51 -8.22
C GLY A 156 11.94 19.21 -7.42
N LEU A 157 10.93 18.83 -6.62
CA LEU A 157 11.01 17.64 -5.77
C LEU A 157 11.24 16.35 -6.55
N PRO A 158 10.67 16.12 -7.76
CA PRO A 158 10.98 14.92 -8.55
C PRO A 158 12.47 14.73 -8.82
N GLY A 159 13.16 15.79 -9.22
CA GLY A 159 14.60 15.76 -9.47
C GLY A 159 15.41 15.47 -8.20
N LYS A 160 15.00 16.06 -7.07
CA LYS A 160 15.65 15.81 -5.76
C LYS A 160 15.46 14.36 -5.30
N LEU A 161 14.28 13.81 -5.46
CA LEU A 161 13.99 12.40 -5.12
C LEU A 161 14.79 11.45 -6.02
N ARG A 162 14.87 11.73 -7.32
CA ARG A 162 15.71 10.93 -8.24
C ARG A 162 17.18 10.94 -7.85
N ALA A 163 17.65 12.03 -7.28
CA ALA A 163 19.04 12.19 -6.83
C ALA A 163 19.28 11.67 -5.40
N SER A 164 18.25 11.24 -4.69
CA SER A 164 18.39 10.69 -3.34
C SER A 164 19.22 9.41 -3.34
N ARG A 165 19.98 9.23 -2.26
CA ARG A 165 20.92 8.10 -2.12
C ARG A 165 20.33 6.93 -1.35
N SER A 166 19.19 7.13 -0.68
CA SER A 166 18.51 6.11 0.13
C SER A 166 17.01 6.38 0.21
N LEU A 167 16.26 5.35 0.59
CA LEU A 167 14.82 5.45 0.86
C LEU A 167 14.54 6.40 2.03
N GLU A 168 15.43 6.42 3.04
CA GLU A 168 15.33 7.31 4.19
C GLU A 168 15.52 8.79 3.80
N GLU A 169 16.49 9.09 2.93
CA GLU A 169 16.69 10.45 2.42
C GLU A 169 15.47 10.93 1.64
N ALA A 170 14.94 10.09 0.75
CA ALA A 170 13.71 10.38 0.00
C ALA A 170 12.50 10.57 0.94
N TYR A 171 12.37 9.74 1.96
CA TYR A 171 11.35 9.88 2.99
C TYR A 171 11.42 11.22 3.71
N GLY A 172 12.63 11.65 4.11
CA GLY A 172 12.86 12.97 4.76
C GLY A 172 12.36 14.13 3.90
N MET A 173 12.59 14.08 2.58
CA MET A 173 12.10 15.09 1.65
C MET A 173 10.57 15.18 1.58
N LEU A 174 9.87 14.03 1.68
CA LEU A 174 8.42 13.99 1.72
C LEU A 174 7.86 14.39 3.09
N LEU A 175 8.51 13.96 4.17
CA LEU A 175 8.12 14.30 5.53
C LEU A 175 8.15 15.81 5.79
N ALA A 176 9.05 16.52 5.12
CA ALA A 176 9.15 17.98 5.21
C ALA A 176 7.98 18.72 4.52
N ARG A 177 7.05 18.01 3.86
CA ARG A 177 5.92 18.63 3.15
C ARG A 177 4.71 18.84 4.06
N PRO A 178 4.02 19.99 3.94
CA PRO A 178 2.84 20.28 4.78
C PRO A 178 1.78 19.20 4.63
N GLY A 179 1.24 18.73 5.75
CA GLY A 179 0.18 17.72 5.78
C GLY A 179 0.65 16.27 5.58
N LEU A 180 1.93 16.01 5.35
CA LEU A 180 2.51 14.67 5.31
C LEU A 180 3.15 14.35 6.67
N GLY A 181 2.42 13.64 7.53
CA GLY A 181 2.99 13.08 8.75
C GLY A 181 3.82 11.80 8.46
N PRO A 182 4.54 11.26 9.46
CA PRO A 182 5.48 10.15 9.28
C PRO A 182 4.90 8.96 8.52
N PHE A 183 3.70 8.53 8.87
CA PHE A 183 3.06 7.38 8.21
C PHE A 183 2.73 7.65 6.74
N LEU A 184 2.17 8.83 6.41
CA LEU A 184 1.80 9.15 5.02
C LEU A 184 3.03 9.38 4.15
N ALA A 185 4.04 10.09 4.65
CA ALA A 185 5.31 10.29 3.96
C ALA A 185 5.96 8.93 3.62
N PHE A 186 5.94 7.98 4.57
CA PHE A 186 6.45 6.63 4.34
C PHE A 186 5.62 5.87 3.29
N GLN A 187 4.30 5.92 3.37
CA GLN A 187 3.46 5.28 2.35
C GLN A 187 3.71 5.87 0.95
N PHE A 188 3.93 7.18 0.84
CA PHE A 188 4.18 7.84 -0.43
C PHE A 188 5.56 7.52 -1.00
N VAL A 189 6.59 7.47 -0.14
CA VAL A 189 7.94 7.11 -0.60
C VAL A 189 7.99 5.67 -1.12
N ILE A 190 7.31 4.72 -0.47
CA ILE A 190 7.21 3.35 -0.95
C ILE A 190 6.48 3.28 -2.30
N ASP A 191 5.39 4.03 -2.46
CA ASP A 191 4.66 4.05 -3.73
C ASP A 191 5.48 4.67 -4.88
N LEU A 192 6.27 5.71 -4.59
CA LEU A 192 7.22 6.27 -5.56
C LEU A 192 8.37 5.31 -5.87
N ASN A 193 8.82 4.54 -4.87
CA ASN A 193 9.89 3.55 -5.04
C ASN A 193 9.47 2.35 -5.91
N TYR A 194 8.16 2.12 -6.11
CA TYR A 194 7.67 1.15 -7.08
C TYR A 194 7.86 1.60 -8.54
N SER A 195 8.20 2.85 -8.77
CA SER A 195 8.38 3.44 -10.10
C SER A 195 9.85 3.48 -10.56
N THR A 196 10.06 3.99 -11.77
CA THR A 196 11.41 4.27 -12.29
C THR A 196 12.08 5.49 -11.66
N LEU A 197 11.37 6.23 -10.82
CA LEU A 197 11.88 7.46 -10.20
C LEU A 197 13.01 7.17 -9.20
N MET A 198 12.82 6.14 -8.36
CA MET A 198 13.73 5.78 -7.27
C MET A 198 13.80 4.25 -7.16
N PRO A 199 14.95 3.61 -7.45
CA PRO A 199 15.12 2.18 -7.30
C PRO A 199 15.85 1.81 -6.00
N HIS A 200 15.46 2.41 -4.85
CA HIS A 200 16.09 2.13 -3.57
C HIS A 200 15.72 0.75 -3.01
N ASP A 201 16.63 0.15 -2.25
CA ASP A 201 16.33 -1.09 -1.52
C ASP A 201 15.30 -0.80 -0.41
N GLU A 202 14.28 -1.65 -0.35
CA GLU A 202 13.23 -1.57 0.68
C GLU A 202 13.66 -2.24 2.00
N ALA A 203 14.79 -2.97 1.99
CA ALA A 203 15.28 -3.69 3.16
C ALA A 203 15.82 -2.75 4.26
N ASP A 204 16.32 -1.57 3.89
CA ASP A 204 17.10 -0.73 4.79
C ASP A 204 16.25 0.21 5.66
N PHE A 205 15.00 0.47 5.27
CA PHE A 205 14.22 1.53 5.93
C PHE A 205 12.73 1.20 6.07
N VAL A 206 12.19 1.45 7.25
CA VAL A 206 10.75 1.30 7.54
C VAL A 206 10.30 2.31 8.59
N ILE A 207 9.05 2.74 8.51
CA ILE A 207 8.36 3.51 9.56
C ILE A 207 7.14 2.73 10.02
N ALA A 208 7.04 2.50 11.32
CA ALA A 208 5.92 1.81 11.92
C ALA A 208 4.69 2.69 11.96
N GLY A 209 3.61 2.23 11.34
CA GLY A 209 2.30 2.89 11.45
C GLY A 209 1.58 2.57 12.75
N PRO A 210 0.50 3.30 13.09
CA PRO A 210 -0.26 3.08 14.33
C PRO A 210 -0.79 1.64 14.47
N GLY A 211 -1.14 1.00 13.35
CA GLY A 211 -1.58 -0.40 13.33
C GLY A 211 -0.45 -1.37 13.63
N ALA A 212 0.76 -1.09 13.13
CA ALA A 212 1.95 -1.90 13.40
C ALA A 212 2.35 -1.81 14.87
N HIS A 213 2.34 -0.63 15.47
CA HIS A 213 2.58 -0.47 16.92
C HIS A 213 1.61 -1.31 17.76
N ASP A 214 0.32 -1.34 17.39
CA ASP A 214 -0.68 -2.16 18.07
C ASP A 214 -0.42 -3.66 17.85
N GLY A 215 -0.06 -4.07 16.63
CA GLY A 215 0.28 -5.46 16.31
C GLY A 215 1.53 -5.94 17.05
N ILE A 216 2.58 -5.14 17.08
CA ILE A 216 3.81 -5.43 17.85
C ILE A 216 3.47 -5.62 19.33
N SER A 217 2.66 -4.74 19.92
CA SER A 217 2.28 -4.85 21.33
C SER A 217 1.44 -6.09 21.66
N LYS A 218 0.79 -6.70 20.65
CA LYS A 218 0.08 -7.98 20.79
C LYS A 218 1.01 -9.18 20.59
N CYS A 219 1.96 -9.07 19.68
CA CYS A 219 2.92 -10.15 19.39
C CYS A 219 3.98 -10.29 20.47
N PHE A 220 4.33 -9.20 21.15
CA PHE A 220 5.39 -9.17 22.13
C PHE A 220 4.92 -8.55 23.45
N SER A 221 5.11 -9.28 24.56
CA SER A 221 4.88 -8.76 25.91
C SER A 221 6.03 -7.85 26.36
N ASN A 222 7.23 -8.07 25.82
CA ASN A 222 8.41 -7.25 26.09
C ASN A 222 9.33 -7.23 24.86
N VAL A 223 9.64 -6.05 24.37
CA VAL A 223 10.59 -5.83 23.26
C VAL A 223 11.97 -5.32 23.71
N GLY A 224 12.15 -5.11 25.04
CA GLY A 224 13.33 -4.44 25.59
C GLY A 224 13.35 -2.97 25.20
N GLU A 225 14.54 -2.46 24.88
CA GLU A 225 14.77 -1.06 24.46
C GLU A 225 14.53 -0.82 22.95
N ARG A 226 14.07 -1.84 22.20
CA ARG A 226 13.91 -1.75 20.75
C ARG A 226 12.76 -0.84 20.35
N THR A 227 12.99 -0.03 19.33
CA THR A 227 11.95 0.69 18.62
C THR A 227 11.05 -0.27 17.84
N ALA A 228 9.90 0.20 17.39
CA ALA A 228 9.00 -0.60 16.56
C ALA A 228 9.65 -0.97 15.22
N GLU A 229 10.44 -0.07 14.64
CA GLU A 229 11.19 -0.25 13.40
C GLU A 229 12.25 -1.35 13.56
N GLU A 230 13.01 -1.34 14.65
CA GLU A 230 13.99 -2.40 14.97
C GLU A 230 13.30 -3.77 15.17
N VAL A 231 12.11 -3.79 15.75
CA VAL A 231 11.31 -5.04 15.84
C VAL A 231 10.88 -5.52 14.47
N ILE A 232 10.46 -4.62 13.58
CA ILE A 232 10.05 -4.97 12.22
C ILE A 232 11.25 -5.55 11.44
N HIS A 233 12.41 -4.91 11.49
CA HIS A 233 13.64 -5.44 10.89
C HIS A 233 14.01 -6.81 11.46
N TRP A 234 14.01 -6.95 12.79
CA TRP A 234 14.32 -8.21 13.44
C TRP A 234 13.39 -9.36 12.99
N VAL A 235 12.09 -9.09 12.86
CA VAL A 235 11.11 -10.07 12.35
C VAL A 235 11.36 -10.38 10.86
N CYS A 236 11.64 -9.36 10.06
CA CYS A 236 11.94 -9.51 8.65
C CYS A 236 13.18 -10.38 8.42
N ASP A 237 14.24 -10.16 9.17
CA ASP A 237 15.51 -10.90 9.04
C ASP A 237 15.40 -12.37 9.43
N ARG A 238 14.50 -12.69 10.35
CA ARG A 238 14.32 -14.06 10.88
C ARG A 238 13.25 -14.86 10.15
N GLN A 239 12.60 -14.33 9.12
CA GLN A 239 11.41 -14.93 8.52
C GLN A 239 11.61 -16.39 8.08
N GLU A 240 12.74 -16.72 7.48
CA GLU A 240 13.01 -18.09 7.03
C GLU A 240 13.10 -19.06 8.22
N LEU A 241 13.79 -18.66 9.28
CA LEU A 241 13.89 -19.44 10.52
C LEU A 241 12.51 -19.61 11.16
N GLU A 242 11.75 -18.51 11.30
CA GLU A 242 10.45 -18.51 11.95
C GLU A 242 9.42 -19.39 11.21
N PHE A 243 9.43 -19.37 9.87
CA PHE A 243 8.60 -20.28 9.08
C PHE A 243 9.04 -21.75 9.22
N ALA A 244 10.36 -22.00 9.19
CA ALA A 244 10.91 -23.35 9.32
C ALA A 244 10.60 -23.97 10.70
N GLU A 245 10.80 -23.25 11.79
CA GLU A 245 10.52 -23.71 13.16
C GLU A 245 9.03 -24.09 13.33
N ARG A 246 8.13 -23.39 12.65
CA ARG A 246 6.68 -23.68 12.65
C ARG A 246 6.25 -24.70 11.62
N ARG A 247 7.20 -25.23 10.83
CA ARG A 247 6.92 -26.15 9.72
C ARG A 247 5.89 -25.56 8.73
N ILE A 248 5.97 -24.26 8.48
CA ILE A 248 5.12 -23.54 7.55
C ILE A 248 5.85 -23.40 6.22
N ALA A 249 5.25 -23.92 5.14
CA ALA A 249 5.70 -23.65 3.78
C ALA A 249 5.26 -22.23 3.38
N PHE A 250 6.22 -21.31 3.24
CA PHE A 250 5.94 -19.95 2.77
C PHE A 250 6.58 -19.72 1.40
N PRO A 251 5.78 -19.62 0.32
CA PRO A 251 6.30 -19.58 -1.05
C PRO A 251 6.91 -18.22 -1.43
N GLY A 252 6.76 -17.20 -0.58
CA GLY A 252 7.15 -15.84 -0.92
C GLY A 252 6.28 -15.25 -2.05
N LEU A 253 6.81 -14.23 -2.71
CA LEU A 253 6.20 -13.63 -3.89
C LEU A 253 7.09 -13.90 -5.11
N PHE A 254 6.90 -15.03 -5.77
CA PHE A 254 7.71 -15.47 -6.90
C PHE A 254 9.23 -15.45 -6.59
N GLY A 255 9.59 -15.94 -5.40
CA GLY A 255 10.95 -15.96 -4.88
C GLY A 255 11.37 -14.73 -4.07
N ARG A 256 10.59 -13.63 -4.09
CA ARG A 256 10.86 -12.48 -3.23
C ARG A 256 10.43 -12.78 -1.78
N ARG A 257 11.36 -12.58 -0.87
CA ARG A 257 11.09 -12.64 0.57
C ARG A 257 10.29 -11.42 1.03
N LEU A 258 9.68 -11.48 2.23
CA LEU A 258 9.06 -10.30 2.85
C LEU A 258 10.08 -9.18 3.04
N GLN A 259 9.66 -7.97 2.78
CA GLN A 259 10.42 -6.75 3.07
C GLN A 259 9.90 -6.10 4.36
N PRO A 260 10.64 -5.18 4.98
CA PRO A 260 10.20 -4.48 6.18
C PRO A 260 8.81 -3.83 6.04
N ILE A 261 8.48 -3.28 4.86
CA ILE A 261 7.13 -2.74 4.59
C ILE A 261 6.04 -3.81 4.64
N ASP A 262 6.32 -5.03 4.17
CA ASP A 262 5.37 -6.14 4.20
C ASP A 262 5.18 -6.63 5.64
N CYS A 263 6.28 -6.75 6.41
CA CYS A 263 6.24 -7.08 7.84
C CYS A 263 5.48 -6.02 8.65
N GLN A 264 5.67 -4.72 8.34
CA GLN A 264 4.93 -3.62 8.93
C GLN A 264 3.41 -3.74 8.65
N ASN A 265 3.04 -4.05 7.41
CA ASN A 265 1.65 -4.30 7.04
C ASN A 265 1.08 -5.53 7.75
N LEU A 266 1.84 -6.61 7.84
CA LEU A 266 1.43 -7.82 8.57
C LEU A 266 1.18 -7.52 10.05
N PHE A 267 2.01 -6.69 10.71
CA PHE A 267 1.73 -6.24 12.08
C PHE A 267 0.42 -5.44 12.16
N CYS A 268 0.13 -4.61 11.18
CA CYS A 268 -1.13 -3.87 11.10
C CYS A 268 -2.33 -4.81 10.99
N GLU A 269 -2.20 -5.85 10.18
CA GLU A 269 -3.28 -6.81 9.90
C GLU A 269 -3.45 -7.81 11.05
N ILE A 270 -2.37 -8.32 11.65
CA ILE A 270 -2.46 -9.19 12.83
C ILE A 270 -3.07 -8.46 14.04
N SER A 271 -2.85 -7.15 14.17
CA SER A 271 -3.55 -6.33 15.16
C SER A 271 -5.08 -6.46 15.04
N LYS A 272 -5.60 -6.50 13.81
CA LYS A 272 -7.05 -6.71 13.55
C LYS A 272 -7.46 -8.15 13.78
N TYR A 273 -6.74 -9.09 13.20
CA TYR A 273 -7.03 -10.52 13.27
C TYR A 273 -7.09 -11.01 14.71
N ALA A 274 -6.13 -10.61 15.55
CA ALA A 274 -6.05 -10.97 16.96
C ALA A 274 -7.23 -10.46 17.80
N ARG A 275 -7.99 -9.45 17.35
CA ARG A 275 -9.22 -9.03 18.06
C ARG A 275 -10.28 -10.12 18.12
N VAL A 276 -10.25 -11.06 17.19
CA VAL A 276 -11.18 -12.21 17.13
C VAL A 276 -10.47 -13.49 17.57
N ALA A 277 -9.26 -13.75 17.07
CA ALA A 277 -8.52 -14.97 17.37
C ALA A 277 -7.99 -15.02 18.82
N HIS A 278 -7.65 -13.86 19.39
CA HIS A 278 -7.07 -13.72 20.72
C HIS A 278 -7.67 -12.54 21.49
N PRO A 279 -8.97 -12.60 21.83
CA PRO A 279 -9.67 -11.47 22.46
C PRO A 279 -9.13 -11.14 23.86
N ASP A 280 -8.42 -12.07 24.49
CA ASP A 280 -7.75 -11.91 25.76
C ASP A 280 -6.41 -11.17 25.69
N VAL A 281 -5.87 -10.93 24.46
CA VAL A 281 -4.62 -10.18 24.27
C VAL A 281 -4.94 -8.75 23.84
N ALA A 282 -4.89 -7.83 24.79
CA ALA A 282 -5.10 -6.41 24.53
C ALA A 282 -3.90 -5.80 23.81
N GLY A 283 -4.17 -4.89 22.86
CA GLY A 283 -3.15 -4.05 22.21
C GLY A 283 -3.24 -2.61 22.71
N LYS A 284 -2.25 -1.79 22.33
CA LYS A 284 -2.18 -0.36 22.68
C LYS A 284 -3.39 0.45 22.22
N SER A 285 -4.04 0.05 21.11
CA SER A 285 -5.20 0.79 20.56
C SER A 285 -6.50 0.58 21.33
N GLY A 286 -6.61 -0.41 22.20
CA GLY A 286 -7.83 -0.79 22.90
C GLY A 286 -8.99 -1.26 22.01
N ARG A 287 -8.75 -1.43 20.69
CA ARG A 287 -9.79 -1.84 19.74
C ARG A 287 -10.07 -3.33 19.85
N THR A 288 -11.36 -3.71 19.98
CA THR A 288 -11.81 -5.10 20.16
C THR A 288 -12.58 -5.66 18.96
N ARG A 289 -12.96 -4.81 17.99
CA ARG A 289 -13.78 -5.24 16.84
C ARG A 289 -13.10 -4.95 15.51
N ILE A 290 -13.38 -5.81 14.51
CA ILE A 290 -13.02 -5.58 13.11
C ILE A 290 -14.25 -4.98 12.42
N LYS A 291 -14.12 -3.75 11.90
CA LYS A 291 -15.22 -3.04 11.22
C LYS A 291 -15.36 -3.41 9.74
N GLN A 292 -14.24 -3.83 9.13
CA GLN A 292 -14.19 -4.14 7.71
C GLN A 292 -14.65 -5.58 7.49
N THR A 293 -15.79 -5.74 6.83
CA THR A 293 -16.28 -7.04 6.34
C THR A 293 -15.67 -7.36 4.98
N PHE A 294 -15.43 -8.64 4.73
CA PHE A 294 -15.10 -9.12 3.40
C PHE A 294 -16.38 -9.04 2.54
N THR A 295 -16.24 -8.51 1.35
CA THR A 295 -17.26 -8.59 0.31
C THR A 295 -16.67 -9.45 -0.79
N GLU A 296 -17.37 -10.49 -1.12
CA GLU A 296 -17.00 -11.41 -2.19
C GLU A 296 -16.79 -10.64 -3.50
N ASP A 297 -15.66 -10.90 -4.14
CA ASP A 297 -15.33 -10.36 -5.45
C ASP A 297 -14.74 -11.51 -6.27
N THR A 298 -15.58 -12.08 -7.10
CA THR A 298 -15.26 -13.23 -7.96
C THR A 298 -14.54 -12.79 -9.25
N THR A 299 -14.33 -11.49 -9.45
CA THR A 299 -13.59 -10.99 -10.61
C THR A 299 -12.18 -11.58 -10.61
N PRO A 300 -11.78 -12.28 -11.69
CA PRO A 300 -10.43 -12.83 -11.80
C PRO A 300 -9.38 -11.73 -11.60
N LEU A 301 -8.34 -12.04 -10.83
CA LEU A 301 -7.21 -11.12 -10.70
C LEU A 301 -6.49 -11.04 -12.04
N ALA A 302 -6.19 -9.83 -12.50
CA ALA A 302 -5.30 -9.63 -13.63
C ALA A 302 -3.90 -10.18 -13.32
N SER A 303 -3.12 -10.53 -14.34
CA SER A 303 -1.70 -10.86 -14.16
C SER A 303 -0.99 -9.71 -13.47
N PRO A 304 -0.34 -9.94 -12.32
CA PRO A 304 0.26 -8.86 -11.55
C PRO A 304 1.47 -8.28 -12.25
N ARG A 305 1.66 -6.98 -12.06
CA ARG A 305 2.84 -6.26 -12.50
C ARG A 305 3.62 -5.78 -11.29
N PHE A 306 4.94 -5.95 -11.33
CA PHE A 306 5.84 -5.51 -10.26
C PHE A 306 6.88 -4.53 -10.80
N PRO A 307 7.51 -3.74 -9.92
CA PRO A 307 8.62 -2.89 -10.31
C PRO A 307 9.70 -3.69 -11.06
N PRO A 308 10.18 -3.23 -12.23
CA PRO A 308 11.25 -3.92 -12.96
C PRO A 308 12.52 -4.13 -12.13
N SER A 309 12.81 -3.20 -11.19
CA SER A 309 13.94 -3.29 -10.26
C SER A 309 13.90 -4.53 -9.35
N TRP A 310 12.73 -5.14 -9.16
CA TRP A 310 12.61 -6.36 -8.36
C TRP A 310 13.05 -7.63 -9.08
N GLY A 311 13.18 -7.59 -10.43
CA GLY A 311 13.60 -8.74 -11.24
C GLY A 311 12.67 -9.96 -11.14
N LEU A 312 11.40 -9.78 -10.76
CA LEU A 312 10.46 -10.88 -10.56
C LEU A 312 9.95 -11.42 -11.89
N SER A 313 9.97 -12.74 -12.02
CA SER A 313 9.35 -13.45 -13.14
C SER A 313 8.00 -14.03 -12.71
N VAL A 314 6.92 -13.42 -13.17
CA VAL A 314 5.57 -13.97 -12.95
C VAL A 314 5.36 -15.15 -13.90
N PRO A 315 5.02 -16.36 -13.40
CA PRO A 315 4.75 -17.50 -14.27
C PRO A 315 3.64 -17.20 -15.28
N LYS A 316 3.86 -17.63 -16.54
CA LYS A 316 2.86 -17.46 -17.61
C LYS A 316 1.56 -18.19 -17.24
N GLY A 317 0.43 -17.52 -17.48
CA GLY A 317 -0.91 -18.10 -17.24
C GLY A 317 -1.45 -17.85 -15.83
N LEU A 318 -0.70 -17.19 -14.94
CA LEU A 318 -1.23 -16.68 -13.68
C LEU A 318 -1.96 -15.35 -13.91
N GLY A 319 -3.19 -15.28 -13.39
CA GLY A 319 -4.09 -14.15 -13.60
C GLY A 319 -4.84 -14.25 -14.94
N GLY A 320 -6.11 -13.83 -14.94
CA GLY A 320 -6.89 -13.68 -16.17
C GLY A 320 -6.34 -12.56 -17.04
N ARG A 321 -6.60 -12.59 -18.34
CA ARG A 321 -6.39 -11.42 -19.21
C ARG A 321 -7.23 -10.27 -18.63
N ALA A 322 -6.62 -9.12 -18.43
CA ALA A 322 -7.39 -7.91 -18.18
C ALA A 322 -8.47 -7.81 -19.28
N SER A 323 -9.73 -7.82 -18.89
CA SER A 323 -10.81 -7.56 -19.84
C SER A 323 -10.50 -6.21 -20.46
N ALA A 324 -10.32 -6.18 -21.78
CA ALA A 324 -10.27 -4.91 -22.50
C ALA A 324 -11.51 -4.10 -22.07
N PRO A 325 -11.41 -2.79 -21.87
CA PRO A 325 -12.58 -1.99 -21.59
C PRO A 325 -13.59 -2.26 -22.71
N MET A 326 -14.81 -2.70 -22.35
CA MET A 326 -15.90 -2.72 -23.31
C MET A 326 -16.09 -1.27 -23.76
N LEU A 327 -15.77 -1.00 -25.01
CA LEU A 327 -16.21 0.18 -25.73
C LEU A 327 -17.74 0.06 -25.84
N LEU A 328 -18.47 0.78 -25.00
CA LEU A 328 -19.86 1.15 -25.19
C LEU A 328 -19.95 2.68 -25.20
#